data_188281c335fc3bebfbc03d054b1250cd
#
_entry.id   188281c335fc3bebfbc03d054b1250cd
#
_cell.length_a   1.000
_cell.length_b   1.000
_cell.length_c   1.000
_cell.angle_alpha   90.00
_cell.angle_beta   90.00
_cell.angle_gamma   90.00
#
_symmetry.space_group_name_H-M   'P 1'
#
loop_
_entity.id
_entity.type
_entity.pdbx_description
1 polymer ?
#
loop_
_entity_poly.entity_id
_entity_poly.type
_entity_poly.pdbx_seq_one_letter_code
_entity_poly.pdbx_strand_id
1 'polypeptide(L)'
;GDKSMAIGYHADSYGEGSTAIGSGAGTYVAGSVGFCGGNAKVQHYLFNIEATTNSSVRSKLLQPFADSGANKVLWLINANGIHTLYGTIVGKQDGGADSAAWYVKAVVRTVSGSATLLMSSIETLTNSPAWDDPVISTAISPATSITVTCDQGTSYSNTVDWAATLHMTSMSN
;
A
#
# COMPACT_ATOMS: atom_id res chain seq x y z
N GLY A 1 8.59 -13.44 -10.32
CA GLY A 1 8.87 -13.69 -8.91
C GLY A 1 8.58 -15.13 -8.53
N ASP A 2 9.14 -15.60 -7.44
CA ASP A 2 8.84 -16.94 -6.94
C ASP A 2 7.36 -17.07 -6.56
N LYS A 3 6.75 -18.22 -6.88
CA LYS A 3 5.32 -18.49 -6.61
C LYS A 3 4.36 -17.47 -7.23
N SER A 4 4.79 -16.74 -8.26
CA SER A 4 3.98 -15.76 -8.95
C SER A 4 3.22 -16.36 -10.14
N MET A 5 2.16 -15.67 -10.60
CA MET A 5 1.34 -16.11 -11.72
C MET A 5 1.10 -14.96 -12.69
N ALA A 6 1.25 -15.21 -13.99
CA ALA A 6 0.93 -14.26 -15.05
C ALA A 6 0.00 -14.91 -16.07
N ILE A 7 -1.13 -14.29 -16.35
CA ILE A 7 -2.15 -14.79 -17.28
C ILE A 7 -2.51 -13.68 -18.25
N GLY A 8 -2.15 -13.84 -19.52
CA GLY A 8 -2.48 -12.90 -20.60
C GLY A 8 -1.29 -12.60 -21.51
N TYR A 9 -1.57 -11.96 -22.64
CA TYR A 9 -0.54 -11.56 -23.59
C TYR A 9 0.35 -10.45 -23.00
N HIS A 10 1.67 -10.64 -22.92
CA HIS A 10 2.62 -9.74 -22.25
C HIS A 10 2.26 -9.43 -20.78
N ALA A 11 1.69 -10.40 -20.07
CA ALA A 11 1.50 -10.27 -18.62
C ALA A 11 2.78 -10.68 -17.89
N ASP A 12 3.23 -9.83 -16.96
CA ASP A 12 4.47 -10.01 -16.21
C ASP A 12 4.24 -9.93 -14.70
N SER A 13 4.68 -10.93 -13.95
CA SER A 13 4.56 -11.00 -12.50
C SER A 13 5.94 -11.12 -11.85
N TYR A 14 6.48 -10.00 -11.36
CA TYR A 14 7.82 -9.88 -10.81
C TYR A 14 7.86 -10.01 -9.28
N GLY A 15 6.82 -9.59 -8.58
CA GLY A 15 6.73 -9.70 -7.13
C GLY A 15 6.56 -11.15 -6.66
N GLU A 16 7.18 -11.57 -5.57
CA GLU A 16 6.98 -12.88 -4.97
C GLU A 16 5.49 -13.08 -4.60
N GLY A 17 4.89 -14.21 -4.99
CA GLY A 17 3.49 -14.50 -4.73
C GLY A 17 2.49 -13.55 -5.39
N SER A 18 2.92 -12.71 -6.34
CA SER A 18 2.03 -11.78 -7.03
C SER A 18 1.30 -12.43 -8.21
N THR A 19 0.22 -11.82 -8.66
CA THR A 19 -0.59 -12.30 -9.78
C THR A 19 -0.87 -11.16 -10.76
N ALA A 20 -0.54 -11.34 -12.04
CA ALA A 20 -0.85 -10.42 -13.13
C ALA A 20 -1.87 -11.04 -14.08
N ILE A 21 -2.99 -10.37 -14.35
CA ILE A 21 -4.08 -10.88 -15.19
C ILE A 21 -4.46 -9.84 -16.23
N GLY A 22 -4.43 -10.26 -17.49
CA GLY A 22 -4.82 -9.45 -18.63
C GLY A 22 -3.67 -9.05 -19.55
N SER A 23 -3.99 -8.54 -20.72
CA SER A 23 -2.97 -8.12 -21.69
C SER A 23 -2.18 -6.92 -21.18
N GLY A 24 -0.87 -7.06 -21.08
CA GLY A 24 0.04 -6.02 -20.58
C GLY A 24 -0.03 -5.74 -19.07
N ALA A 25 -0.65 -6.63 -18.28
CA ALA A 25 -0.67 -6.50 -16.83
C ALA A 25 0.73 -6.71 -16.24
N GLY A 26 1.14 -5.86 -15.30
CA GLY A 26 2.43 -5.98 -14.60
C GLY A 26 2.27 -5.85 -13.10
N THR A 27 2.95 -6.72 -12.32
CA THR A 27 2.98 -6.63 -10.85
C THR A 27 4.42 -6.69 -10.34
N TYR A 28 4.81 -5.72 -9.52
CA TYR A 28 6.17 -5.57 -9.00
C TYR A 28 6.25 -5.70 -7.48
N VAL A 29 5.11 -5.64 -6.81
CA VAL A 29 5.01 -5.71 -5.34
C VAL A 29 4.64 -7.12 -4.92
N ALA A 30 5.33 -7.67 -3.92
CA ALA A 30 5.04 -9.00 -3.41
C ALA A 30 3.58 -9.12 -2.92
N GLY A 31 2.93 -10.25 -3.21
CA GLY A 31 1.55 -10.52 -2.83
C GLY A 31 0.49 -9.63 -3.50
N SER A 32 0.87 -8.78 -4.46
CA SER A 32 -0.09 -7.92 -5.16
C SER A 32 -0.83 -8.65 -6.28
N VAL A 33 -2.01 -8.14 -6.62
CA VAL A 33 -2.75 -8.57 -7.81
C VAL A 33 -2.91 -7.39 -8.75
N GLY A 34 -2.51 -7.56 -10.01
CA GLY A 34 -2.62 -6.54 -11.05
C GLY A 34 -3.56 -6.96 -12.17
N PHE A 35 -4.41 -6.06 -12.61
CA PHE A 35 -5.34 -6.25 -13.72
C PHE A 35 -5.10 -5.20 -14.80
N CYS A 36 -5.09 -5.61 -16.07
CA CYS A 36 -5.01 -4.71 -17.20
C CYS A 36 -5.90 -5.20 -18.34
N GLY A 37 -6.68 -4.32 -18.94
CA GLY A 37 -7.58 -4.62 -20.05
C GLY A 37 -7.03 -4.15 -21.41
N GLY A 38 -6.24 -4.98 -22.11
CA GLY A 38 -5.94 -4.83 -23.53
C GLY A 38 -5.11 -3.62 -24.00
N ASN A 39 -4.97 -2.61 -23.16
CA ASN A 39 -4.14 -1.44 -23.42
C ASN A 39 -3.43 -1.06 -22.11
N ALA A 40 -2.11 -1.17 -22.04
CA ALA A 40 -1.30 -0.92 -20.86
C ALA A 40 -1.44 0.48 -20.23
N LYS A 41 -2.28 1.35 -20.82
CA LYS A 41 -2.50 2.72 -20.31
C LYS A 41 -3.27 2.78 -18.99
N VAL A 42 -4.11 1.79 -18.68
CA VAL A 42 -4.86 1.72 -17.41
C VAL A 42 -4.59 0.39 -16.74
N GLN A 43 -4.09 0.45 -15.52
CA GLN A 43 -3.82 -0.73 -14.71
C GLN A 43 -4.45 -0.56 -13.32
N HIS A 44 -4.97 -1.66 -12.78
CA HIS A 44 -5.54 -1.73 -11.44
C HIS A 44 -4.71 -2.71 -10.61
N TYR A 45 -4.44 -2.33 -9.37
CA TYR A 45 -3.69 -3.14 -8.43
C TYR A 45 -4.44 -3.28 -7.12
N LEU A 46 -4.30 -4.45 -6.51
CA LEU A 46 -4.71 -4.72 -5.14
C LEU A 46 -3.47 -5.09 -4.33
N PHE A 47 -3.25 -4.41 -3.22
CA PHE A 47 -2.15 -4.65 -2.30
C PHE A 47 -2.69 -5.06 -0.93
N ASN A 48 -2.15 -6.15 -0.38
CA ASN A 48 -2.28 -6.48 1.03
C ASN A 48 -0.95 -6.19 1.71
N ILE A 49 -0.95 -5.31 2.68
CA ILE A 49 0.25 -4.82 3.36
C ILE A 49 0.03 -4.84 4.87
N GLU A 50 1.10 -5.03 5.62
CA GLU A 50 1.06 -5.18 7.07
C GLU A 50 2.25 -4.53 7.77
N ALA A 51 2.14 -4.33 9.07
CA ALA A 51 3.23 -3.96 9.97
C ALA A 51 2.88 -4.36 11.40
N THR A 52 3.89 -4.40 12.27
CA THR A 52 3.71 -4.51 13.72
C THR A 52 4.50 -3.40 14.40
N THR A 53 3.84 -2.63 15.24
CA THR A 53 4.44 -1.60 16.09
C THR A 53 4.39 -2.01 17.57
N ASN A 54 5.23 -1.39 18.39
CA ASN A 54 5.27 -1.60 19.85
C ASN A 54 5.81 -0.36 20.57
N SER A 55 5.95 -0.40 21.87
CA SER A 55 6.46 0.73 22.66
C SER A 55 7.86 1.22 22.27
N SER A 56 8.69 0.37 21.67
CA SER A 56 10.05 0.71 21.21
C SER A 56 10.10 1.17 19.76
N VAL A 57 9.19 0.66 18.92
CA VAL A 57 9.08 1.01 17.49
C VAL A 57 7.64 1.39 17.20
N ARG A 58 7.30 2.64 17.48
CA ARG A 58 5.92 3.16 17.44
C ARG A 58 5.40 3.43 16.05
N SER A 59 6.30 3.72 15.11
CA SER A 59 5.95 4.07 13.72
C SER A 59 6.61 3.12 12.73
N LYS A 60 5.85 2.59 11.81
CA LYS A 60 6.35 1.72 10.73
C LYS A 60 5.62 1.97 9.41
N LEU A 61 6.34 1.73 8.31
CA LEU A 61 5.72 1.60 6.99
C LEU A 61 4.91 0.30 6.94
N LEU A 62 3.71 0.37 6.39
CA LEU A 62 2.96 -0.81 5.96
C LEU A 62 3.68 -1.44 4.75
N GLN A 63 3.94 -2.72 4.82
CA GLN A 63 4.76 -3.45 3.86
C GLN A 63 4.01 -4.67 3.33
N PRO A 64 4.26 -5.10 2.08
CA PRO A 64 3.75 -6.36 1.57
C PRO A 64 4.22 -7.53 2.46
N PHE A 65 3.33 -8.48 2.67
CA PHE A 65 3.65 -9.72 3.38
C PHE A 65 4.78 -10.47 2.65
N ALA A 66 5.72 -11.04 3.39
CA ALA A 66 6.85 -11.84 2.90
C ALA A 66 7.95 -11.08 2.15
N ASP A 67 7.96 -9.75 2.14
CA ASP A 67 9.09 -9.02 1.54
C ASP A 67 10.18 -8.74 2.57
N SER A 68 11.20 -9.59 2.60
CA SER A 68 12.43 -9.37 3.38
C SER A 68 13.43 -8.43 2.69
N GLY A 69 13.10 -7.93 1.50
CA GLY A 69 13.98 -7.17 0.61
C GLY A 69 13.73 -5.65 0.57
N ALA A 70 14.26 -5.00 -0.43
CA ALA A 70 14.24 -3.55 -0.62
C ALA A 70 12.90 -2.97 -1.12
N ASN A 71 11.90 -3.81 -1.44
CA ASN A 71 10.63 -3.40 -2.08
C ASN A 71 9.52 -3.13 -1.06
N LYS A 72 9.79 -2.26 -0.11
CA LYS A 72 8.88 -1.92 1.01
C LYS A 72 7.90 -0.80 0.72
N VAL A 73 7.71 -0.45 -0.54
CA VAL A 73 6.93 0.72 -0.98
C VAL A 73 6.02 0.36 -2.14
N LEU A 74 4.92 1.05 -2.28
CA LEU A 74 4.02 0.90 -3.41
C LEU A 74 4.59 1.67 -4.60
N TRP A 75 5.18 0.95 -5.56
CA TRP A 75 5.79 1.55 -6.74
C TRP A 75 4.77 2.17 -7.69
N LEU A 76 5.05 3.38 -8.13
CA LEU A 76 4.30 4.07 -9.18
C LEU A 76 4.96 3.73 -10.51
N ILE A 77 4.39 2.78 -11.23
CA ILE A 77 5.04 2.07 -12.35
C ILE A 77 5.23 2.95 -13.58
N ASN A 78 4.44 4.00 -13.75
CA ASN A 78 4.46 4.83 -14.95
C ASN A 78 5.31 6.09 -14.75
N ALA A 79 6.30 6.31 -15.61
CA ALA A 79 7.14 7.50 -15.61
C ALA A 79 6.34 8.80 -15.82
N ASN A 80 5.23 8.72 -16.59
CA ASN A 80 4.27 9.79 -16.79
C ASN A 80 2.87 9.23 -16.57
N GLY A 81 2.15 9.74 -15.60
CA GLY A 81 0.83 9.22 -15.30
C GLY A 81 0.15 9.86 -14.09
N ILE A 82 -1.05 9.39 -13.84
CA ILE A 82 -1.81 9.70 -12.63
C ILE A 82 -2.18 8.38 -11.93
N HIS A 83 -2.09 8.38 -10.63
CA HIS A 83 -2.34 7.23 -9.77
C HIS A 83 -3.30 7.62 -8.67
N THR A 84 -4.34 6.83 -8.47
CA THR A 84 -5.22 6.94 -7.32
C THR A 84 -5.00 5.75 -6.40
N LEU A 85 -4.85 6.00 -5.11
CA LEU A 85 -4.76 4.99 -4.07
C LEU A 85 -5.92 5.17 -3.11
N TYR A 86 -6.59 4.08 -2.74
CA TYR A 86 -7.62 4.11 -1.71
C TYR A 86 -7.77 2.74 -1.04
N GLY A 87 -8.22 2.72 0.19
CA GLY A 87 -8.49 1.48 0.89
C GLY A 87 -8.64 1.65 2.39
N THR A 88 -8.72 0.53 3.09
CA THR A 88 -8.89 0.47 4.54
C THR A 88 -7.61 0.00 5.21
N ILE A 89 -7.34 0.60 6.35
CA ILE A 89 -6.27 0.22 7.27
C ILE A 89 -6.94 -0.13 8.58
N VAL A 90 -6.55 -1.25 9.18
CA VAL A 90 -6.98 -1.66 10.50
C VAL A 90 -5.77 -1.87 11.39
N GLY A 91 -5.88 -1.42 12.63
CA GLY A 91 -4.92 -1.72 13.68
C GLY A 91 -5.63 -2.47 14.81
N LYS A 92 -4.97 -3.48 15.37
CA LYS A 92 -5.49 -4.28 16.47
C LYS A 92 -4.39 -4.55 17.48
N GLN A 93 -4.72 -4.39 18.76
CA GLN A 93 -3.85 -4.81 19.85
C GLN A 93 -3.61 -6.33 19.80
N ASP A 94 -2.35 -6.73 19.82
CA ASP A 94 -1.99 -8.14 19.97
C ASP A 94 -2.45 -8.66 21.35
N GLY A 95 -3.21 -9.75 21.33
CA GLY A 95 -3.78 -10.37 22.53
C GLY A 95 -4.84 -9.53 23.28
N GLY A 96 -5.26 -8.38 22.75
CA GLY A 96 -6.20 -7.45 23.37
C GLY A 96 -7.46 -7.16 22.55
N ALA A 97 -8.31 -6.27 23.09
CA ALA A 97 -9.59 -5.88 22.52
C ALA A 97 -9.53 -4.56 21.72
N ASP A 98 -8.50 -3.73 21.96
CA ASP A 98 -8.41 -2.42 21.33
C ASP A 98 -8.16 -2.53 19.83
N SER A 99 -8.91 -1.75 19.07
CA SER A 99 -8.83 -1.72 17.60
C SER A 99 -9.20 -0.35 17.07
N ALA A 100 -8.68 -0.05 15.89
CA ALA A 100 -9.04 1.15 15.16
C ALA A 100 -9.01 0.88 13.65
N ALA A 101 -9.75 1.67 12.90
CA ALA A 101 -9.80 1.55 11.45
C ALA A 101 -9.86 2.93 10.78
N TRP A 102 -9.22 3.02 9.62
CA TRP A 102 -9.16 4.23 8.80
C TRP A 102 -9.46 3.90 7.36
N TYR A 103 -9.96 4.91 6.66
CA TYR A 103 -10.02 4.91 5.21
C TYR A 103 -9.02 5.93 4.67
N VAL A 104 -8.17 5.50 3.76
CA VAL A 104 -7.14 6.33 3.14
C VAL A 104 -7.45 6.55 1.67
N LYS A 105 -7.21 7.78 1.20
CA LYS A 105 -7.23 8.16 -0.22
C LYS A 105 -6.00 8.99 -0.53
N ALA A 106 -5.40 8.74 -1.69
CA ALA A 106 -4.33 9.60 -2.20
C ALA A 106 -4.40 9.69 -3.73
N VAL A 107 -3.97 10.82 -4.27
CA VAL A 107 -3.78 11.04 -5.71
C VAL A 107 -2.34 11.48 -5.93
N VAL A 108 -1.65 10.77 -6.80
CA VAL A 108 -0.26 11.02 -7.14
C VAL A 108 -0.12 11.23 -8.64
N ARG A 109 0.63 12.22 -9.05
CA ARG A 109 1.05 12.43 -10.43
C ARG A 109 2.53 12.10 -10.58
N THR A 110 2.89 11.38 -11.63
CA THR A 110 4.28 11.17 -12.05
C THR A 110 4.56 11.94 -13.33
N VAL A 111 5.73 12.61 -13.38
CA VAL A 111 6.23 13.31 -14.57
C VAL A 111 7.73 13.00 -14.67
N SER A 112 8.16 12.43 -15.79
CA SER A 112 9.56 12.04 -16.02
C SER A 112 10.17 11.21 -14.87
N GLY A 113 9.36 10.32 -14.30
CA GLY A 113 9.78 9.46 -13.20
C GLY A 113 9.78 10.10 -11.81
N SER A 114 9.39 11.37 -11.69
CA SER A 114 9.25 12.04 -10.40
C SER A 114 7.79 12.10 -9.97
N ALA A 115 7.51 11.65 -8.75
CA ALA A 115 6.16 11.61 -8.18
C ALA A 115 5.87 12.87 -7.35
N THR A 116 4.63 13.35 -7.45
CA THR A 116 4.10 14.44 -6.63
C THR A 116 2.76 14.01 -6.04
N LEU A 117 2.64 14.09 -4.72
CA LEU A 117 1.38 13.86 -4.02
C LEU A 117 0.48 15.07 -4.22
N LEU A 118 -0.62 14.90 -4.95
CA LEU A 118 -1.58 15.97 -5.24
C LEU A 118 -2.65 16.08 -4.16
N MET A 119 -3.03 14.95 -3.58
CA MET A 119 -4.05 14.87 -2.54
C MET A 119 -3.75 13.70 -1.61
N SER A 120 -3.98 13.89 -0.33
CA SER A 120 -4.08 12.83 0.66
C SER A 120 -5.23 13.15 1.61
N SER A 121 -6.04 12.15 1.91
CA SER A 121 -7.12 12.24 2.89
C SER A 121 -7.17 10.95 3.69
N ILE A 122 -7.26 11.09 5.00
CA ILE A 122 -7.34 9.98 5.95
C ILE A 122 -8.56 10.25 6.84
N GLU A 123 -9.46 9.30 6.86
CA GLU A 123 -10.71 9.37 7.63
C GLU A 123 -10.68 8.26 8.69
N THR A 124 -10.82 8.62 9.95
CA THR A 124 -10.98 7.65 11.03
C THR A 124 -12.39 7.07 10.98
N LEU A 125 -12.49 5.77 10.78
CA LEU A 125 -13.76 5.04 10.73
C LEU A 125 -14.22 4.62 12.14
N THR A 126 -13.26 4.16 12.94
CA THR A 126 -13.47 3.79 14.35
C THR A 126 -12.16 3.84 15.10
N ASN A 127 -12.23 4.09 16.40
CA ASN A 127 -11.08 4.06 17.30
C ASN A 127 -11.52 3.61 18.68
N SER A 128 -10.76 2.71 19.30
CA SER A 128 -10.98 2.33 20.70
C SER A 128 -10.67 3.52 21.62
N PRO A 129 -11.49 3.80 22.66
CA PRO A 129 -11.25 4.91 23.60
C PRO A 129 -9.89 4.86 24.31
N ALA A 130 -9.31 3.67 24.47
CA ALA A 130 -7.99 3.52 25.08
C ALA A 130 -6.83 3.86 24.12
N TRP A 131 -7.11 4.14 22.87
CA TRP A 131 -6.13 4.39 21.83
C TRP A 131 -6.31 5.83 21.27
N ASP A 132 -5.80 6.80 21.99
CA ASP A 132 -6.13 8.21 21.81
C ASP A 132 -5.49 8.90 20.61
N ASP A 133 -4.26 8.48 20.19
CA ASP A 133 -3.45 9.24 19.25
C ASP A 133 -2.79 8.43 18.11
N PRO A 134 -3.43 7.39 17.54
CA PRO A 134 -2.85 6.69 16.40
C PRO A 134 -2.88 7.58 15.15
N VAL A 135 -1.81 7.57 14.38
CA VAL A 135 -1.67 8.39 13.17
C VAL A 135 -1.38 7.50 11.96
N ILE A 136 -2.16 7.71 10.91
CA ILE A 136 -1.86 7.17 9.58
C ILE A 136 -1.36 8.33 8.72
N SER A 137 -0.33 8.10 7.94
CA SER A 137 0.19 9.10 7.00
C SER A 137 0.57 8.48 5.67
N THR A 138 0.51 9.29 4.62
CA THR A 138 0.96 8.94 3.27
C THR A 138 2.03 9.92 2.81
N ALA A 139 3.06 9.43 2.16
CA ALA A 139 4.15 10.27 1.64
C ALA A 139 4.71 9.70 0.33
N ILE A 140 5.43 10.51 -0.41
CA ILE A 140 6.25 10.06 -1.55
C ILE A 140 7.66 9.77 -1.03
N SER A 141 8.11 8.53 -1.14
CA SER A 141 9.46 8.12 -0.73
C SER A 141 9.77 6.67 -1.17
N PRO A 142 10.80 6.42 -1.93
CA PRO A 142 11.59 7.34 -2.77
C PRO A 142 10.76 8.03 -3.86
N ALA A 143 11.36 8.87 -4.67
CA ALA A 143 10.68 9.78 -5.62
C ALA A 143 9.65 9.14 -6.58
N THR A 144 9.64 7.81 -6.71
CA THR A 144 8.74 7.04 -7.60
C THR A 144 7.77 6.13 -6.84
N SER A 145 7.60 6.34 -5.55
CA SER A 145 6.77 5.44 -4.73
C SER A 145 5.90 6.21 -3.76
N ILE A 146 4.75 5.64 -3.42
CA ILE A 146 3.94 6.09 -2.31
C ILE A 146 4.15 5.15 -1.12
N THR A 147 4.27 5.73 0.07
CA THR A 147 4.38 5.00 1.34
C THR A 147 3.15 5.29 2.19
N VAL A 148 2.73 4.29 2.95
CA VAL A 148 1.71 4.42 3.99
C VAL A 148 2.36 4.03 5.31
N THR A 149 2.38 4.96 6.24
CA THR A 149 2.97 4.77 7.57
C THR A 149 1.87 4.72 8.61
N CYS A 150 1.95 3.76 9.51
CA CYS A 150 1.12 3.67 10.71
C CYS A 150 1.97 3.99 11.95
N ASP A 151 1.41 4.80 12.84
CA ASP A 151 1.99 5.16 14.12
C ASP A 151 0.96 4.90 15.21
N GLN A 152 1.34 4.15 16.24
CA GLN A 152 0.43 3.82 17.34
C GLN A 152 0.26 4.95 18.36
N GLY A 153 0.97 6.07 18.18
CA GLY A 153 0.96 7.18 19.11
C GLY A 153 1.87 6.99 20.32
N THR A 154 1.95 8.01 21.14
CA THR A 154 2.85 8.06 22.31
C THR A 154 2.21 7.50 23.58
N SER A 155 0.90 7.56 23.68
CA SER A 155 0.12 7.11 24.86
C SER A 155 -0.04 5.59 24.89
N TYR A 156 0.06 4.90 23.76
CA TYR A 156 -0.21 3.48 23.64
C TYR A 156 1.08 2.64 23.71
N SER A 157 1.19 1.72 24.68
CA SER A 157 2.40 0.94 24.94
C SER A 157 2.34 -0.51 24.48
N ASN A 158 1.16 -1.01 24.13
CA ASN A 158 0.96 -2.40 23.71
C ASN A 158 1.45 -2.61 22.27
N THR A 159 1.70 -3.88 21.92
CA THR A 159 1.96 -4.27 20.54
C THR A 159 0.70 -4.14 19.70
N VAL A 160 0.82 -3.59 18.51
CA VAL A 160 -0.27 -3.41 17.56
C VAL A 160 0.10 -4.03 16.24
N ASP A 161 -0.76 -4.92 15.76
CA ASP A 161 -0.70 -5.45 14.41
C ASP A 161 -1.57 -4.60 13.48
N TRP A 162 -0.98 -4.23 12.35
CA TRP A 162 -1.58 -3.42 11.32
C TRP A 162 -1.76 -4.22 10.05
N ALA A 163 -2.92 -4.13 9.45
CA ALA A 163 -3.18 -4.68 8.13
C ALA A 163 -3.93 -3.67 7.26
N ALA A 164 -3.62 -3.66 5.98
CA ALA A 164 -4.34 -2.83 5.03
C ALA A 164 -4.59 -3.56 3.71
N THR A 165 -5.74 -3.28 3.14
CA THR A 165 -6.07 -3.62 1.76
C THR A 165 -6.21 -2.33 0.97
N LEU A 166 -5.30 -2.11 0.02
CA LEU A 166 -5.24 -0.90 -0.79
C LEU A 166 -5.46 -1.22 -2.27
N HIS A 167 -6.27 -0.42 -2.90
CA HIS A 167 -6.49 -0.43 -4.34
C HIS A 167 -5.74 0.74 -4.98
N MET A 168 -5.06 0.47 -6.08
CA MET A 168 -4.44 1.52 -6.89
C MET A 168 -4.92 1.40 -8.34
N THR A 169 -5.34 2.52 -8.90
CA THR A 169 -5.55 2.65 -10.33
C THR A 169 -4.48 3.57 -10.89
N SER A 170 -3.76 3.09 -11.89
CA SER A 170 -2.72 3.84 -12.60
C SER A 170 -3.15 4.07 -14.03
N MET A 171 -3.01 5.29 -14.51
CA MET A 171 -3.23 5.66 -15.89
C MET A 171 -1.99 6.37 -16.43
N SER A 172 -1.42 5.87 -17.51
CA SER A 172 -0.29 6.47 -18.24
C SER A 172 -0.76 7.15 -19.54
N ASN A 173 0.02 8.10 -20.01
CA ASN A 173 -0.13 8.66 -21.34
C ASN A 173 0.41 7.73 -22.42
#